data_e21346a708fa4e9bf8484534dab63f5a
#
_entry.id   e21346a708fa4e9bf8484534dab63f5a
#
_cell.length_a   1.000
_cell.length_b   1.000
_cell.length_c   1.000
_cell.angle_alpha   90.00
_cell.angle_beta   90.00
_cell.angle_gamma   90.00
#
_symmetry.space_group_name_H-M   'P 1'
#
loop_
_entity.id
_entity.type
_entity.pdbx_description
1 polymer ?
#
loop_
_entity_poly.entity_id
_entity_poly.type
_entity_poly.pdbx_seq_one_letter_code
_entity_poly.pdbx_strand_id
1 'polypeptide(L)'
;MTGAREGGRWLRAWGFNMILVTGSILAREDTFDDVLRACLEHVERSRSEPGCISHDVHVDCQNPMRLFFFEQWADEAALRTHFAVEGSKAFVKYLKGRIVETSGTKIYRAEPIPR
;
A
#
# COMPACT_ATOMS: atom_id res chain seq x y z
N MET A 1 -11.47 -2.67 -22.67
CA MET A 1 -11.26 -1.41 -21.91
C MET A 1 -9.83 -1.30 -21.48
N THR A 2 -9.22 -0.23 -21.80
CA THR A 2 -7.84 0.00 -21.38
C THR A 2 -7.83 0.71 -20.04
N GLY A 3 -6.76 0.70 -19.37
CA GLY A 3 -6.61 1.43 -18.12
C GLY A 3 -6.15 2.87 -18.29
N ALA A 4 -6.56 3.53 -19.35
CA ALA A 4 -6.16 4.91 -19.59
C ALA A 4 -6.72 5.85 -18.54
N ARG A 5 -6.02 6.93 -18.30
CA ARG A 5 -6.32 7.81 -17.18
C ARG A 5 -7.19 9.01 -17.53
N GLU A 6 -7.98 8.94 -18.55
CA GLU A 6 -8.88 10.03 -18.89
C GLU A 6 -10.21 9.84 -18.21
N GLY A 7 -10.62 10.81 -17.42
CA GLY A 7 -11.92 10.82 -16.77
C GLY A 7 -12.18 9.56 -15.98
N GLY A 8 -13.34 8.94 -16.20
CA GLY A 8 -13.73 7.76 -15.48
C GLY A 8 -13.20 6.44 -16.03
N ARG A 9 -12.32 6.48 -17.00
CA ARG A 9 -11.87 5.23 -17.64
C ARG A 9 -11.15 4.29 -16.69
N TRP A 10 -10.37 4.82 -15.78
CA TRP A 10 -9.73 3.99 -14.75
C TRP A 10 -10.78 3.25 -13.96
N LEU A 11 -11.81 3.95 -13.51
CA LEU A 11 -12.87 3.33 -12.72
C LEU A 11 -13.60 2.25 -13.50
N ARG A 12 -13.91 2.51 -14.79
CA ARG A 12 -14.58 1.49 -15.61
C ARG A 12 -13.68 0.28 -15.83
N ALA A 13 -12.37 0.51 -16.05
CA ALA A 13 -11.44 -0.58 -16.31
C ALA A 13 -11.23 -1.47 -15.10
N TRP A 14 -11.25 -0.88 -13.92
CA TRP A 14 -10.87 -1.58 -12.68
C TRP A 14 -12.00 -1.70 -11.66
N GLY A 15 -13.15 -1.09 -11.93
CA GLY A 15 -14.22 -0.97 -10.95
C GLY A 15 -14.70 -2.29 -10.37
N PHE A 16 -14.63 -3.38 -11.15
CA PHE A 16 -15.12 -4.68 -10.71
C PHE A 16 -14.03 -5.55 -10.10
N ASN A 17 -12.76 -5.20 -10.33
CA ASN A 17 -11.64 -6.03 -9.91
C ASN A 17 -10.59 -5.26 -9.11
N MET A 18 -10.85 -4.01 -8.81
CA MET A 18 -9.90 -3.22 -8.05
C MET A 18 -9.66 -3.88 -6.70
N ILE A 19 -8.39 -3.90 -6.31
CA ILE A 19 -8.01 -4.44 -5.03
C ILE A 19 -7.62 -3.28 -4.12
N LEU A 20 -8.16 -3.31 -2.92
CA LEU A 20 -7.86 -2.33 -1.90
C LEU A 20 -7.12 -3.03 -0.79
N VAL A 21 -6.02 -2.44 -0.36
CA VAL A 21 -5.18 -3.03 0.69
C VAL A 21 -5.01 -2.03 1.81
N THR A 22 -5.18 -2.49 3.03
CA THR A 22 -4.88 -1.68 4.20
C THR A 22 -3.95 -2.46 5.13
N GLY A 23 -3.20 -1.72 5.93
CA GLY A 23 -2.36 -2.32 6.94
C GLY A 23 -1.77 -1.23 7.81
N SER A 24 -1.35 -1.60 9.01
CA SER A 24 -0.70 -0.66 9.88
C SER A 24 0.45 -1.32 10.62
N ILE A 25 1.41 -0.50 10.99
CA ILE A 25 2.53 -0.91 11.82
C ILE A 25 2.69 0.10 12.95
N LEU A 26 3.14 -0.37 14.09
CA LEU A 26 3.44 0.48 15.24
C LEU A 26 4.94 0.47 15.45
N ALA A 27 5.58 1.63 15.25
CA ALA A 27 7.02 1.77 15.46
C ALA A 27 7.31 2.09 16.91
N ARG A 28 8.58 1.96 17.31
CA ARG A 28 9.04 2.45 18.60
C ARG A 28 9.57 3.87 18.41
N GLU A 29 9.65 4.62 19.49
CA GLU A 29 10.21 5.97 19.44
C GLU A 29 11.63 5.98 18.86
N ASP A 30 12.45 5.00 19.26
CA ASP A 30 13.84 4.93 18.84
C ASP A 30 14.03 4.44 17.40
N THR A 31 12.99 3.90 16.78
CA THR A 31 13.07 3.41 15.39
C THR A 31 12.17 4.20 14.43
N PHE A 32 11.34 5.09 14.94
CA PHE A 32 10.30 5.72 14.12
C PHE A 32 10.85 6.40 12.87
N ASP A 33 11.89 7.22 13.01
CA ASP A 33 12.41 7.96 11.87
C ASP A 33 12.94 7.03 10.78
N ASP A 34 13.64 5.97 11.16
CA ASP A 34 14.16 5.00 10.21
C ASP A 34 13.04 4.20 9.56
N VAL A 35 12.05 3.80 10.35
CA VAL A 35 10.89 3.06 9.83
C VAL A 35 10.10 3.93 8.88
N LEU A 36 9.86 5.19 9.22
CA LEU A 36 9.15 6.12 8.34
C LEU A 36 9.89 6.28 7.02
N ARG A 37 11.20 6.46 7.05
CA ARG A 37 11.99 6.58 5.82
C ARG A 37 11.84 5.33 4.96
N ALA A 38 11.94 4.15 5.57
CA ALA A 38 11.78 2.90 4.83
C ALA A 38 10.38 2.79 4.22
N CYS A 39 9.35 3.22 4.95
CA CYS A 39 7.98 3.23 4.45
C CYS A 39 7.83 4.15 3.25
N LEU A 40 8.41 5.36 3.31
CA LEU A 40 8.32 6.31 2.22
C LEU A 40 9.03 5.79 0.97
N GLU A 41 10.18 5.17 1.13
CA GLU A 41 10.90 4.56 0.01
C GLU A 41 10.10 3.42 -0.61
N HIS A 42 9.49 2.59 0.23
CA HIS A 42 8.65 1.48 -0.24
C HIS A 42 7.45 1.99 -1.03
N VAL A 43 6.78 3.01 -0.51
CA VAL A 43 5.62 3.62 -1.17
C VAL A 43 6.02 4.21 -2.52
N GLU A 44 7.10 4.98 -2.56
CA GLU A 44 7.53 5.62 -3.79
C GLU A 44 7.90 4.60 -4.87
N ARG A 45 8.64 3.56 -4.50
CA ARG A 45 8.98 2.50 -5.44
C ARG A 45 7.72 1.79 -5.94
N SER A 46 6.80 1.49 -5.04
CA SER A 46 5.57 0.76 -5.39
C SER A 46 4.72 1.49 -6.41
N ARG A 47 4.72 2.83 -6.35
CA ARG A 47 3.92 3.64 -7.27
C ARG A 47 4.31 3.47 -8.73
N SER A 48 5.53 3.05 -9.01
CA SER A 48 6.00 2.81 -10.38
C SER A 48 5.71 1.39 -10.86
N GLU A 49 5.19 0.52 -10.01
CA GLU A 49 4.93 -0.87 -10.39
C GLU A 49 3.66 -0.95 -11.23
N PRO A 50 3.63 -1.87 -12.23
CA PRO A 50 2.45 -2.02 -13.08
C PRO A 50 1.20 -2.33 -12.28
N GLY A 51 0.10 -1.65 -12.60
CA GLY A 51 -1.17 -1.86 -11.94
C GLY A 51 -1.34 -1.16 -10.60
N CYS A 52 -0.33 -0.44 -10.12
CA CYS A 52 -0.49 0.35 -8.91
C CYS A 52 -1.30 1.60 -9.23
N ILE A 53 -2.49 1.70 -8.64
CA ILE A 53 -3.34 2.88 -8.78
C ILE A 53 -2.91 3.93 -7.76
N SER A 54 -2.71 3.50 -6.52
CA SER A 54 -2.19 4.36 -5.46
C SER A 54 -1.52 3.51 -4.39
N HIS A 55 -0.58 4.10 -3.70
CA HIS A 55 0.11 3.44 -2.60
C HIS A 55 0.61 4.55 -1.68
N ASP A 56 0.03 4.63 -0.50
CA ASP A 56 0.29 5.74 0.41
C ASP A 56 0.50 5.26 1.83
N VAL A 57 1.28 6.02 2.58
CA VAL A 57 1.47 5.80 4.00
C VAL A 57 1.15 7.09 4.75
N HIS A 58 0.51 6.95 5.90
CA HIS A 58 0.06 8.08 6.71
C HIS A 58 0.46 7.85 8.16
N VAL A 59 0.76 8.93 8.86
CA VAL A 59 0.93 8.89 10.30
C VAL A 59 -0.46 9.04 10.93
N ASP A 60 -0.79 8.17 11.87
CA ASP A 60 -2.07 8.21 12.57
C ASP A 60 -2.07 9.43 13.49
N CYS A 61 -3.04 10.34 13.30
CA CYS A 61 -3.10 11.56 14.12
C CYS A 61 -3.46 11.28 15.58
N GLN A 62 -3.93 10.08 15.89
CA GLN A 62 -4.27 9.69 17.26
C GLN A 62 -3.19 8.85 17.92
N ASN A 63 -2.21 8.39 17.15
CA ASN A 63 -1.07 7.65 17.66
C ASN A 63 0.14 7.88 16.76
N PRO A 64 0.99 8.85 17.09
CA PRO A 64 2.08 9.27 16.20
C PRO A 64 3.13 8.20 15.90
N MET A 65 3.10 7.08 16.61
CA MET A 65 3.99 5.96 16.30
C MET A 65 3.36 4.96 15.31
N ARG A 66 2.10 5.13 14.97
CA ARG A 66 1.41 4.23 14.05
C ARG A 66 1.46 4.78 12.63
N LEU A 67 1.86 3.92 11.71
CA LEU A 67 1.89 4.22 10.28
C LEU A 67 0.84 3.34 9.60
N PHE A 68 -0.04 3.98 8.84
CA PHE A 68 -1.16 3.32 8.16
C PHE A 68 -0.95 3.36 6.66
N PHE A 69 -1.06 2.18 6.02
CA PHE A 69 -0.94 2.04 4.57
C PHE A 69 -2.31 1.90 3.92
N PHE A 70 -2.50 2.59 2.81
CA PHE A 70 -3.68 2.46 1.98
C PHE A 70 -3.22 2.31 0.54
N GLU A 71 -3.64 1.21 -0.11
CA GLU A 71 -3.19 0.88 -1.45
C GLU A 71 -4.36 0.51 -2.32
N GLN A 72 -4.27 0.89 -3.60
CA GLN A 72 -5.25 0.50 -4.61
C GLN A 72 -4.48 -0.12 -5.78
N TRP A 73 -4.91 -1.31 -6.20
CA TRP A 73 -4.28 -2.05 -7.29
C TRP A 73 -5.33 -2.40 -8.34
N ALA A 74 -4.92 -2.41 -9.61
CA ALA A 74 -5.84 -2.63 -10.73
C ALA A 74 -6.50 -4.00 -10.66
N ASP A 75 -5.76 -5.02 -10.20
CA ASP A 75 -6.26 -6.37 -10.07
C ASP A 75 -5.40 -7.16 -9.10
N GLU A 76 -5.82 -8.38 -8.84
CA GLU A 76 -5.12 -9.25 -7.90
C GLU A 76 -3.74 -9.65 -8.41
N ALA A 77 -3.60 -9.82 -9.74
CA ALA A 77 -2.30 -10.21 -10.30
C ALA A 77 -1.24 -9.14 -10.05
N ALA A 78 -1.62 -7.85 -10.20
CA ALA A 78 -0.71 -6.75 -9.94
C ALA A 78 -0.27 -6.75 -8.48
N LEU A 79 -1.19 -6.99 -7.55
CA LEU A 79 -0.86 -7.06 -6.14
C LEU A 79 0.09 -8.22 -5.84
N ARG A 80 -0.17 -9.40 -6.42
CA ARG A 80 0.69 -10.57 -6.21
C ARG A 80 2.11 -10.30 -6.73
N THR A 81 2.22 -9.64 -7.88
CA THR A 81 3.52 -9.25 -8.41
C THR A 81 4.23 -8.30 -7.44
N HIS A 82 3.49 -7.31 -6.89
CA HIS A 82 4.03 -6.38 -5.90
C HIS A 82 4.63 -7.14 -4.70
N PHE A 83 3.94 -8.14 -4.19
CA PHE A 83 4.44 -8.91 -3.05
C PHE A 83 5.73 -9.66 -3.39
N ALA A 84 5.92 -10.00 -4.66
CA ALA A 84 7.05 -10.82 -5.09
C ALA A 84 8.31 -10.02 -5.46
N VAL A 85 8.21 -8.70 -5.64
CA VAL A 85 9.39 -7.93 -6.00
C VAL A 85 10.38 -7.89 -4.83
N GLU A 86 11.66 -7.84 -5.16
CA GLU A 86 12.71 -7.88 -4.14
C GLU A 86 12.60 -6.72 -3.15
N GLY A 87 12.23 -5.54 -3.63
CA GLY A 87 12.07 -4.38 -2.77
C GLY A 87 10.99 -4.57 -1.72
N SER A 88 9.89 -5.24 -2.07
CA SER A 88 8.82 -5.51 -1.11
C SER A 88 9.27 -6.52 -0.06
N LYS A 89 9.98 -7.55 -0.48
CA LYS A 89 10.51 -8.54 0.46
C LYS A 89 11.52 -7.91 1.39
N ALA A 90 12.39 -7.06 0.86
CA ALA A 90 13.41 -6.37 1.65
C ALA A 90 12.78 -5.44 2.68
N PHE A 91 11.69 -4.76 2.29
CA PHE A 91 10.97 -3.88 3.19
C PHE A 91 10.39 -4.66 4.37
N VAL A 92 9.70 -5.77 4.12
CA VAL A 92 9.14 -6.60 5.18
C VAL A 92 10.23 -7.10 6.11
N LYS A 93 11.35 -7.53 5.54
CA LYS A 93 12.48 -8.00 6.33
C LYS A 93 13.05 -6.89 7.21
N TYR A 94 13.15 -5.68 6.65
CA TYR A 94 13.67 -4.52 7.38
C TYR A 94 12.84 -4.19 8.62
N LEU A 95 11.53 -4.36 8.53
CA LEU A 95 10.64 -4.04 9.64
C LEU A 95 10.81 -4.97 10.84
N LYS A 96 11.30 -6.18 10.63
CA LYS A 96 11.47 -7.14 11.71
C LYS A 96 12.43 -6.57 12.75
N GLY A 97 12.00 -6.59 14.01
CA GLY A 97 12.79 -6.05 15.11
C GLY A 97 12.75 -4.54 15.25
N ARG A 98 12.10 -3.83 14.32
CA ARG A 98 11.98 -2.37 14.36
C ARG A 98 10.58 -1.88 14.63
N ILE A 99 9.60 -2.77 14.64
CA ILE A 99 8.21 -2.42 14.95
C ILE A 99 7.73 -3.22 16.15
N VAL A 100 6.73 -2.66 16.85
CA VAL A 100 6.14 -3.28 18.03
C VAL A 100 5.07 -4.29 17.62
N GLU A 101 4.22 -3.90 16.66
CA GLU A 101 3.14 -4.75 16.19
C GLU A 101 2.72 -4.34 14.78
N THR A 102 1.98 -5.23 14.14
CA THR A 102 1.40 -4.96 12.82
C THR A 102 -0.02 -5.52 12.78
N SER A 103 -0.90 -4.85 12.02
CA SER A 103 -2.23 -5.38 11.77
C SER A 103 -2.20 -6.52 10.75
N GLY A 104 -1.05 -6.69 10.07
CA GLY A 104 -1.00 -7.52 8.88
C GLY A 104 -1.65 -6.82 7.70
N THR A 105 -1.59 -7.47 6.56
CA THR A 105 -2.14 -6.93 5.32
C THR A 105 -3.57 -7.42 5.16
N LYS A 106 -4.52 -6.48 4.98
CA LYS A 106 -5.91 -6.81 4.73
C LYS A 106 -6.23 -6.47 3.29
N ILE A 107 -6.77 -7.43 2.57
CA ILE A 107 -6.96 -7.34 1.12
C ILE A 107 -8.44 -7.47 0.82
N TYR A 108 -8.97 -6.55 0.03
CA TYR A 108 -10.39 -6.50 -0.32
C TYR A 108 -10.56 -6.35 -1.83
N ARG A 109 -11.61 -6.96 -2.38
CA ARG A 109 -12.09 -6.56 -3.69
C ARG A 109 -12.98 -5.34 -3.47
N ALA A 110 -12.78 -4.32 -4.27
CA ALA A 110 -13.48 -3.06 -4.08
C ALA A 110 -14.04 -2.52 -5.38
N GLU A 111 -15.18 -1.88 -5.27
CA GLU A 111 -15.87 -1.29 -6.41
C GLU A 111 -16.36 0.08 -5.99
N PRO A 112 -15.96 1.15 -6.70
CA PRO A 112 -16.47 2.48 -6.39
C PRO A 112 -17.98 2.53 -6.56
N ILE A 113 -18.64 3.21 -5.67
CA ILE A 113 -20.09 3.42 -5.76
C ILE A 113 -20.31 4.85 -6.23
N PRO A 114 -21.08 5.05 -7.33
CA PRO A 114 -21.38 6.41 -7.78
C PRO A 114 -22.12 7.17 -6.70
N ARG A 115 -21.80 8.45 -6.62
CA ARG A 115 -22.36 9.32 -5.61
C ARG A 115 -23.76 9.82 -5.94
#